data_0c179f927e96ebd94bec2ed62c65359e
#
_entry.id   0c179f927e96ebd94bec2ed62c65359e
#
_cell.length_a   1.000
_cell.length_b   1.000
_cell.length_c   1.000
_cell.angle_alpha   90.00
_cell.angle_beta   90.00
_cell.angle_gamma   90.00
#
_symmetry.space_group_name_H-M   'P 1'
#
loop_
_entity.id
_entity.type
_entity.pdbx_description
1 polymer ?
#
loop_
_entity_poly.entity_id
_entity_poly.type
_entity_poly.pdbx_seq_one_letter_code
_entity_poly.pdbx_strand_id
1 'polypeptide(L)'
;MQKIFFKTFGCRTNIYDTELLKSYIKDYEITNDEEVADIVVINSCTVTNSADSGVRNYINGVKRRGAKVILTGCGAVSKGKELFSSGVFGVLGASKKSDLNELLKQEKPFFELGNLNSVDKNIVTNYENHTKAFIKIQEGCNFNCSYCIIPSVRGRARSMDEAMILKEARILAQNGYNELVLTGTNIGSYGKDTNSSLGKLLANLGKISGIRRIRLGSIEPSQIDESFREILKEEWLERHLHIALQHTSEAMLKIMRRRNNAFSDLELFNELSSLGFALGTDYIVGHPGESEEIWAEAVENFKKFPITHLHAFVYSPRRDTHSATLKSDVSGDVAKTRLKVLQGIALQNNENFRKKHNETLKILVEQKNGDFYEGFDQFYNKAKISSQNDITKEWLEVSEYEIKPDANYAKI
;
A
#
# COMPACT_ATOMS: atom_id res chain seq x y z
N MET A 1 -31.90 0.29 14.37
CA MET A 1 -30.48 0.09 14.70
C MET A 1 -29.73 1.26 14.10
N GLN A 2 -28.75 1.86 14.80
CA GLN A 2 -27.94 2.94 14.22
C GLN A 2 -27.07 2.40 13.12
N LYS A 3 -26.88 3.21 12.06
CA LYS A 3 -26.09 2.85 10.88
C LYS A 3 -24.67 3.39 10.99
N ILE A 4 -23.70 2.53 10.68
CA ILE A 4 -22.27 2.85 10.71
C ILE A 4 -21.66 2.69 9.32
N PHE A 5 -20.96 3.73 8.86
CA PHE A 5 -20.24 3.75 7.61
C PHE A 5 -18.72 3.80 7.86
N PHE A 6 -17.94 3.09 7.06
CA PHE A 6 -16.49 3.06 7.15
C PHE A 6 -15.87 3.73 5.93
N LYS A 7 -15.07 4.78 6.16
CA LYS A 7 -14.30 5.46 5.13
C LYS A 7 -12.81 5.19 5.29
N THR A 8 -12.20 4.59 4.29
CA THR A 8 -10.76 4.31 4.28
C THR A 8 -10.00 5.33 3.44
N PHE A 9 -8.98 5.92 4.02
CA PHE A 9 -7.97 6.72 3.33
C PHE A 9 -6.62 6.04 3.41
N GLY A 10 -5.83 6.10 2.33
CA GLY A 10 -4.44 5.72 2.33
C GLY A 10 -4.15 4.34 1.74
N CYS A 11 -3.33 3.54 2.43
CA CYS A 11 -2.68 2.36 1.89
C CYS A 11 -3.48 1.06 2.10
N ARG A 12 -2.97 -0.02 1.50
CA ARG A 12 -3.51 -1.39 1.62
C ARG A 12 -3.60 -1.87 3.08
N THR A 13 -2.68 -1.44 3.94
CA THR A 13 -2.74 -1.73 5.39
C THR A 13 -3.99 -1.09 6.03
N ASN A 14 -4.37 0.11 5.61
CA ASN A 14 -5.60 0.73 6.10
C ASN A 14 -6.86 0.01 5.58
N ILE A 15 -6.83 -0.57 4.37
CA ILE A 15 -7.94 -1.41 3.87
C ILE A 15 -8.11 -2.61 4.81
N TYR A 16 -7.03 -3.34 5.10
CA TYR A 16 -7.05 -4.44 6.06
C TYR A 16 -7.58 -4.00 7.44
N ASP A 17 -7.04 -2.91 7.98
CA ASP A 17 -7.45 -2.37 9.29
C ASP A 17 -8.93 -2.00 9.33
N THR A 18 -9.50 -1.53 8.21
CA THR A 18 -10.94 -1.21 8.11
C THR A 18 -11.80 -2.47 8.13
N GLU A 19 -11.43 -3.50 7.37
CA GLU A 19 -12.19 -4.76 7.38
C GLU A 19 -12.10 -5.45 8.75
N LEU A 20 -10.94 -5.34 9.41
CA LEU A 20 -10.78 -5.83 10.77
C LEU A 20 -11.68 -5.04 11.76
N LEU A 21 -11.79 -3.72 11.61
CA LEU A 21 -12.71 -2.90 12.43
C LEU A 21 -14.16 -3.30 12.22
N LYS A 22 -14.59 -3.53 10.98
CA LYS A 22 -15.93 -4.02 10.66
C LYS A 22 -16.26 -5.33 11.37
N SER A 23 -15.28 -6.25 11.45
CA SER A 23 -15.47 -7.55 12.11
C SER A 23 -15.76 -7.48 13.62
N TYR A 24 -15.45 -6.35 14.26
CA TYR A 24 -15.75 -6.12 15.68
C TYR A 24 -17.13 -5.52 15.93
N ILE A 25 -17.82 -5.05 14.88
CA ILE A 25 -19.15 -4.43 15.00
C ILE A 25 -20.22 -5.52 15.18
N LYS A 26 -21.05 -5.37 16.21
CA LYS A 26 -22.13 -6.32 16.56
C LYS A 26 -23.49 -5.65 16.74
N ASP A 27 -23.49 -4.43 17.30
CA ASP A 27 -24.72 -3.77 17.76
C ASP A 27 -25.16 -2.64 16.79
N TYR A 28 -24.56 -2.57 15.61
CA TYR A 28 -24.81 -1.54 14.60
C TYR A 28 -25.00 -2.19 13.21
N GLU A 29 -25.78 -1.54 12.36
CA GLU A 29 -25.94 -1.92 10.95
C GLU A 29 -24.84 -1.27 10.13
N ILE A 30 -23.98 -2.09 9.50
CA ILE A 30 -22.97 -1.56 8.57
C ILE A 30 -23.66 -1.20 7.26
N THR A 31 -23.51 0.06 6.82
CA THR A 31 -24.09 0.55 5.56
C THR A 31 -22.98 0.92 4.56
N ASN A 32 -23.30 0.77 3.27
CA ASN A 32 -22.45 1.25 2.17
C ASN A 32 -22.84 2.67 1.71
N ASP A 33 -23.93 3.22 2.23
CA ASP A 33 -24.39 4.58 1.94
C ASP A 33 -24.01 5.53 3.08
N GLU A 34 -23.07 6.45 2.80
CA GLU A 34 -22.60 7.41 3.79
C GLU A 34 -23.62 8.50 4.17
N GLU A 35 -24.63 8.74 3.32
CA GLU A 35 -25.62 9.80 3.56
C GLU A 35 -26.63 9.40 4.64
N VAL A 36 -26.85 8.10 4.82
CA VAL A 36 -27.79 7.59 5.84
C VAL A 36 -27.08 7.13 7.14
N ALA A 37 -25.77 7.32 7.22
CA ALA A 37 -24.99 6.88 8.36
C ALA A 37 -25.13 7.81 9.57
N ASP A 38 -25.44 7.25 10.74
CA ASP A 38 -25.43 7.95 12.03
C ASP A 38 -24.01 8.14 12.56
N ILE A 39 -23.13 7.20 12.23
CA ILE A 39 -21.74 7.13 12.67
C ILE A 39 -20.83 6.88 11.47
N VAL A 40 -19.77 7.67 11.34
CA VAL A 40 -18.75 7.48 10.29
C VAL A 40 -17.39 7.20 10.94
N VAL A 41 -16.86 6.01 10.72
CA VAL A 41 -15.50 5.62 11.14
C VAL A 41 -14.53 5.91 10.00
N ILE A 42 -13.58 6.81 10.24
CA ILE A 42 -12.60 7.26 9.26
C ILE A 42 -11.26 6.63 9.59
N ASN A 43 -10.83 5.66 8.80
CA ASN A 43 -9.48 5.12 8.87
C ASN A 43 -8.55 6.01 8.04
N SER A 44 -7.72 6.78 8.71
CA SER A 44 -7.02 7.93 8.15
C SER A 44 -5.56 7.65 7.81
N CYS A 45 -5.09 8.30 6.74
CA CYS A 45 -3.68 8.38 6.36
C CYS A 45 -3.09 9.73 6.78
N THR A 46 -1.75 9.77 6.98
CA THR A 46 -1.03 11.01 7.34
C THR A 46 0.36 11.09 6.69
N VAL A 47 0.63 10.31 5.65
CA VAL A 47 1.95 10.28 5.02
C VAL A 47 2.25 11.49 4.13
N THR A 48 1.23 12.26 3.73
CA THR A 48 1.36 13.51 2.98
C THR A 48 0.43 14.60 3.50
N ASN A 49 0.75 15.87 3.23
CA ASN A 49 -0.13 17.00 3.57
C ASN A 49 -1.48 16.93 2.83
N SER A 50 -1.47 16.44 1.59
CA SER A 50 -2.70 16.22 0.82
C SER A 50 -3.61 15.20 1.48
N ALA A 51 -3.05 14.10 2.01
CA ALA A 51 -3.81 13.11 2.77
C ALA A 51 -4.46 13.71 4.02
N ASP A 52 -3.70 14.49 4.81
CA ASP A 52 -4.22 15.18 6.00
C ASP A 52 -5.35 16.16 5.64
N SER A 53 -5.18 16.92 4.56
CA SER A 53 -6.19 17.89 4.10
C SER A 53 -7.45 17.18 3.59
N GLY A 54 -7.30 16.08 2.85
CA GLY A 54 -8.43 15.27 2.38
C GLY A 54 -9.24 14.71 3.54
N VAL A 55 -8.58 14.15 4.57
CA VAL A 55 -9.23 13.64 5.78
C VAL A 55 -9.97 14.75 6.52
N ARG A 56 -9.34 15.91 6.72
CA ARG A 56 -9.95 17.06 7.41
C ARG A 56 -11.20 17.57 6.68
N ASN A 57 -11.11 17.73 5.36
CA ASN A 57 -12.24 18.19 4.55
C ASN A 57 -13.40 17.20 4.61
N TYR A 58 -13.13 15.92 4.57
CA TYR A 58 -14.13 14.86 4.69
C TYR A 58 -14.79 14.88 6.07
N ILE A 59 -14.03 14.97 7.17
CA ILE A 59 -14.53 15.12 8.54
C ILE A 59 -15.52 16.30 8.64
N ASN A 60 -15.15 17.45 8.06
CA ASN A 60 -16.00 18.63 8.09
C ASN A 60 -17.31 18.41 7.31
N GLY A 61 -17.29 17.67 6.23
CA GLY A 61 -18.48 17.25 5.47
C GLY A 61 -19.42 16.38 6.32
N VAL A 62 -18.87 15.33 6.93
CA VAL A 62 -19.63 14.40 7.80
C VAL A 62 -20.26 15.14 8.99
N LYS A 63 -19.51 16.01 9.65
CA LYS A 63 -20.04 16.81 10.79
C LYS A 63 -21.20 17.70 10.40
N ARG A 64 -21.19 18.31 9.19
CA ARG A 64 -22.32 19.12 8.70
C ARG A 64 -23.60 18.32 8.49
N ARG A 65 -23.50 17.01 8.22
CA ARG A 65 -24.64 16.09 8.13
C ARG A 65 -25.16 15.64 9.50
N GLY A 66 -24.46 15.96 10.57
CA GLY A 66 -24.85 15.61 11.96
C GLY A 66 -24.40 14.21 12.39
N ALA A 67 -23.68 13.45 11.57
CA ALA A 67 -23.17 12.13 11.94
C ALA A 67 -22.01 12.22 12.94
N LYS A 68 -21.92 11.25 13.85
CA LYS A 68 -20.79 11.12 14.78
C LYS A 68 -19.55 10.66 14.01
N VAL A 69 -18.43 11.34 14.21
CA VAL A 69 -17.14 11.01 13.56
C VAL A 69 -16.23 10.27 14.52
N ILE A 70 -15.75 9.10 14.12
CA ILE A 70 -14.69 8.36 14.81
C ILE A 70 -13.45 8.35 13.90
N LEU A 71 -12.33 8.82 14.42
CA LEU A 71 -11.06 8.85 13.71
C LEU A 71 -10.16 7.71 14.17
N THR A 72 -9.61 6.96 13.23
CA THR A 72 -8.60 5.91 13.46
C THR A 72 -7.49 5.96 12.40
N GLY A 73 -6.54 5.02 12.44
CA GLY A 73 -5.41 4.95 11.52
C GLY A 73 -4.24 5.86 11.90
N CYS A 74 -3.34 6.11 10.94
CA CYS A 74 -2.14 6.91 11.17
C CYS A 74 -2.46 8.35 11.60
N GLY A 75 -3.51 8.95 11.05
CA GLY A 75 -3.95 10.30 11.39
C GLY A 75 -4.50 10.44 12.80
N ALA A 76 -5.03 9.36 13.39
CA ALA A 76 -5.44 9.36 14.79
C ALA A 76 -4.28 9.63 15.74
N VAL A 77 -3.09 9.10 15.45
CA VAL A 77 -1.88 9.32 16.24
C VAL A 77 -1.29 10.70 15.98
N SER A 78 -1.18 11.13 14.72
CA SER A 78 -0.49 12.37 14.35
C SER A 78 -1.34 13.63 14.54
N LYS A 79 -2.66 13.56 14.33
CA LYS A 79 -3.60 14.68 14.32
C LYS A 79 -4.82 14.49 15.24
N GLY A 80 -4.91 13.33 15.90
CA GLY A 80 -6.07 12.97 16.71
C GLY A 80 -6.40 14.00 17.78
N LYS A 81 -5.42 14.53 18.49
CA LYS A 81 -5.62 15.55 19.54
C LYS A 81 -6.23 16.85 18.97
N GLU A 82 -5.69 17.33 17.84
CA GLU A 82 -6.20 18.52 17.15
C GLU A 82 -7.64 18.34 16.69
N LEU A 83 -7.92 17.20 16.03
CA LEU A 83 -9.23 16.89 15.49
C LEU A 83 -10.28 16.60 16.59
N PHE A 84 -9.88 15.96 17.69
CA PHE A 84 -10.74 15.76 18.85
C PHE A 84 -11.15 17.10 19.47
N SER A 85 -10.21 18.01 19.67
CA SER A 85 -10.52 19.38 20.16
C SER A 85 -11.41 20.15 19.20
N SER A 86 -11.42 19.81 17.90
CA SER A 86 -12.32 20.39 16.91
C SER A 86 -13.70 19.71 16.82
N GLY A 87 -14.02 18.77 17.71
CA GLY A 87 -15.33 18.12 17.83
C GLY A 87 -15.49 16.83 17.03
N VAL A 88 -14.42 16.08 16.80
CA VAL A 88 -14.49 14.65 16.45
C VAL A 88 -14.97 13.89 17.69
N PHE A 89 -15.97 13.03 17.55
CA PHE A 89 -16.60 12.34 18.68
C PHE A 89 -15.68 11.32 19.32
N GLY A 90 -14.93 10.55 18.53
CA GLY A 90 -14.00 9.54 19.05
C GLY A 90 -12.69 9.51 18.29
N VAL A 91 -11.59 9.23 19.01
CA VAL A 91 -10.28 8.94 18.45
C VAL A 91 -9.82 7.57 18.94
N LEU A 92 -9.50 6.68 18.00
CA LEU A 92 -9.18 5.28 18.26
C LEU A 92 -7.84 4.91 17.66
N GLY A 93 -6.90 4.46 18.47
CA GLY A 93 -5.61 3.94 18.00
C GLY A 93 -5.67 2.48 17.55
N ALA A 94 -4.60 2.05 16.85
CA ALA A 94 -4.54 0.72 16.23
C ALA A 94 -4.75 -0.45 17.21
N SER A 95 -4.26 -0.34 18.46
CA SER A 95 -4.42 -1.38 19.48
C SER A 95 -5.80 -1.45 20.14
N LYS A 96 -6.66 -0.48 19.83
CA LYS A 96 -7.98 -0.34 20.41
C LYS A 96 -9.13 -0.73 19.47
N LYS A 97 -8.79 -1.32 18.32
CA LYS A 97 -9.79 -1.72 17.31
C LYS A 97 -10.87 -2.64 17.88
N SER A 98 -10.49 -3.60 18.73
CA SER A 98 -11.42 -4.53 19.40
C SER A 98 -12.41 -3.83 20.33
N ASP A 99 -12.07 -2.66 20.83
CA ASP A 99 -12.88 -1.93 21.81
C ASP A 99 -13.93 -1.03 21.12
N LEU A 100 -13.88 -0.91 19.79
CA LEU A 100 -14.74 0.02 19.02
C LEU A 100 -16.23 -0.17 19.32
N ASN A 101 -16.72 -1.41 19.28
CA ASN A 101 -18.14 -1.69 19.51
C ASN A 101 -18.62 -1.21 20.89
N GLU A 102 -17.81 -1.41 21.93
CA GLU A 102 -18.14 -0.97 23.29
C GLU A 102 -17.96 0.54 23.48
N LEU A 103 -16.95 1.13 22.83
CA LEU A 103 -16.74 2.59 22.88
C LEU A 103 -17.88 3.36 22.19
N LEU A 104 -18.46 2.80 21.14
CA LEU A 104 -19.59 3.40 20.44
C LEU A 104 -20.88 3.46 21.28
N LYS A 105 -21.04 2.55 22.25
CA LYS A 105 -22.17 2.57 23.19
C LYS A 105 -22.11 3.73 24.19
N GLN A 106 -20.94 4.35 24.34
CA GLN A 106 -20.76 5.48 25.24
C GLN A 106 -21.41 6.74 24.63
N GLU A 107 -22.16 7.48 25.43
CA GLU A 107 -22.74 8.75 25.01
C GLU A 107 -21.73 9.91 25.01
N LYS A 108 -20.56 9.71 25.60
CA LYS A 108 -19.53 10.73 25.78
C LYS A 108 -18.43 10.57 24.74
N PRO A 109 -17.83 11.68 24.26
CA PRO A 109 -16.63 11.62 23.41
C PRO A 109 -15.48 10.86 24.09
N PHE A 110 -14.68 10.13 23.30
CA PHE A 110 -13.55 9.33 23.79
C PHE A 110 -12.27 9.57 23.01
N PHE A 111 -11.13 9.39 23.67
CA PHE A 111 -9.79 9.51 23.09
C PHE A 111 -8.89 8.37 23.58
N GLU A 112 -8.79 7.30 22.78
CA GLU A 112 -8.17 6.03 23.16
C GLU A 112 -7.12 5.62 22.13
N LEU A 113 -5.87 6.10 22.26
CA LEU A 113 -4.77 5.72 21.34
C LEU A 113 -4.19 4.34 21.62
N GLY A 114 -4.18 3.93 22.87
CA GLY A 114 -3.60 2.64 23.27
C GLY A 114 -2.09 2.56 23.06
N ASN A 115 -1.59 1.35 22.74
CA ASN A 115 -0.18 1.05 22.57
C ASN A 115 0.18 0.81 21.10
N LEU A 116 1.14 1.55 20.56
CA LEU A 116 1.60 1.41 19.18
C LEU A 116 2.32 0.08 18.90
N ASN A 117 2.79 -0.64 19.91
CA ASN A 117 3.54 -1.89 19.73
C ASN A 117 2.70 -3.16 19.89
N SER A 118 1.37 -3.05 19.95
CA SER A 118 0.49 -4.21 19.94
C SER A 118 0.34 -4.78 18.53
N VAL A 119 0.04 -6.09 18.44
CA VAL A 119 -0.35 -6.78 17.21
C VAL A 119 -1.83 -7.10 17.24
N ASP A 120 -2.46 -7.20 16.07
CA ASP A 120 -3.85 -7.62 15.97
C ASP A 120 -3.99 -9.10 16.38
N LYS A 121 -5.09 -9.40 17.08
CA LYS A 121 -5.40 -10.75 17.57
C LYS A 121 -6.51 -11.46 16.79
N ASN A 122 -7.10 -10.78 15.83
CA ASN A 122 -8.14 -11.30 14.94
C ASN A 122 -7.67 -11.26 13.49
N ILE A 123 -8.39 -11.99 12.65
CA ILE A 123 -8.18 -12.13 11.22
C ILE A 123 -9.37 -11.57 10.45
N VAL A 124 -9.14 -11.19 9.20
CA VAL A 124 -10.18 -10.80 8.26
C VAL A 124 -10.55 -12.00 7.39
N THR A 125 -11.82 -12.32 7.32
CA THR A 125 -12.29 -13.51 6.59
C THR A 125 -13.05 -13.20 5.31
N ASN A 126 -13.40 -11.93 5.09
CA ASN A 126 -14.14 -11.49 3.92
C ASN A 126 -13.79 -10.04 3.56
N TYR A 127 -13.86 -9.72 2.27
CA TYR A 127 -13.64 -8.39 1.71
C TYR A 127 -14.81 -8.03 0.80
N GLU A 128 -15.78 -7.30 1.32
CA GLU A 128 -16.87 -6.81 0.49
C GLU A 128 -16.34 -5.89 -0.61
N ASN A 129 -16.85 -6.05 -1.81
CA ASN A 129 -16.51 -5.24 -2.99
C ASN A 129 -15.04 -5.34 -3.45
N HIS A 130 -14.29 -6.36 -3.03
CA HIS A 130 -12.95 -6.65 -3.53
C HIS A 130 -12.90 -8.01 -4.22
N THR A 131 -12.07 -8.10 -5.24
CA THR A 131 -11.82 -9.35 -5.99
C THR A 131 -10.60 -10.10 -5.46
N LYS A 132 -9.79 -9.43 -4.66
CA LYS A 132 -8.59 -9.93 -4.00
C LYS A 132 -8.63 -9.62 -2.51
N ALA A 133 -7.95 -10.42 -1.72
CA ALA A 133 -7.88 -10.24 -0.28
C ALA A 133 -6.54 -9.64 0.14
N PHE A 134 -6.56 -8.83 1.19
CA PHE A 134 -5.35 -8.26 1.78
C PHE A 134 -5.04 -9.01 3.07
N ILE A 135 -3.78 -9.32 3.32
CA ILE A 135 -3.32 -9.92 4.58
C ILE A 135 -2.22 -9.05 5.16
N LYS A 136 -2.45 -8.51 6.34
CA LYS A 136 -1.43 -7.75 7.06
C LYS A 136 -0.52 -8.73 7.79
N ILE A 137 0.75 -8.79 7.35
CA ILE A 137 1.74 -9.71 7.92
C ILE A 137 2.69 -9.04 8.90
N GLN A 138 2.77 -7.69 8.86
CA GLN A 138 3.77 -6.94 9.60
C GLN A 138 3.27 -5.52 9.90
N GLU A 139 3.69 -4.93 11.01
CA GLU A 139 3.37 -3.55 11.35
C GLU A 139 4.56 -2.84 12.01
N GLY A 140 4.62 -1.50 11.86
CA GLY A 140 5.71 -0.67 12.36
C GLY A 140 6.99 -0.77 11.52
N CYS A 141 7.99 0.06 11.86
CA CYS A 141 9.25 0.08 11.14
C CYS A 141 10.39 0.51 12.08
N ASN A 142 11.55 -0.16 11.95
CA ASN A 142 12.76 0.16 12.72
C ASN A 142 13.75 1.02 11.91
N PHE A 143 13.41 1.41 10.68
CA PHE A 143 14.26 2.30 9.90
C PHE A 143 14.11 3.74 10.37
N ASN A 144 15.17 4.52 10.18
CA ASN A 144 15.25 5.91 10.61
C ASN A 144 15.39 6.86 9.40
N CYS A 145 14.58 6.62 8.36
CA CYS A 145 14.56 7.49 7.18
C CYS A 145 14.16 8.91 7.60
N SER A 146 14.95 9.91 7.16
CA SER A 146 14.86 11.27 7.68
C SER A 146 13.51 11.98 7.41
N TYR A 147 12.76 11.51 6.43
CA TYR A 147 11.46 12.06 5.99
C TYR A 147 10.25 11.29 6.54
N CYS A 148 10.45 10.13 7.17
CA CYS A 148 9.37 9.16 7.40
C CYS A 148 8.75 9.30 8.79
N ILE A 149 7.42 9.47 8.83
CA ILE A 149 6.64 9.55 10.08
C ILE A 149 6.22 8.17 10.62
N ILE A 150 6.38 7.10 9.86
CA ILE A 150 5.84 5.77 10.18
C ILE A 150 6.25 5.26 11.56
N PRO A 151 7.52 5.33 12.00
CA PRO A 151 7.88 4.88 13.35
C PRO A 151 7.10 5.57 14.46
N SER A 152 6.75 6.85 14.28
CA SER A 152 6.00 7.64 15.27
C SER A 152 4.50 7.31 15.30
N VAL A 153 3.91 6.82 14.19
CA VAL A 153 2.46 6.58 14.09
C VAL A 153 2.07 5.10 14.03
N ARG A 154 3.03 4.21 13.75
CA ARG A 154 2.83 2.75 13.67
C ARG A 154 3.74 1.96 14.62
N GLY A 155 4.66 2.62 15.31
CA GLY A 155 5.58 2.02 16.29
C GLY A 155 6.71 1.20 15.66
N ARG A 156 7.33 0.34 16.49
CA ARG A 156 8.43 -0.54 16.10
C ARG A 156 7.95 -1.67 15.20
N ALA A 157 8.86 -2.18 14.36
CA ALA A 157 8.61 -3.34 13.51
C ALA A 157 8.24 -4.57 14.35
N ARG A 158 7.16 -5.23 13.99
CA ARG A 158 6.68 -6.46 14.60
C ARG A 158 5.93 -7.31 13.58
N SER A 159 6.16 -8.61 13.65
CA SER A 159 5.52 -9.60 12.78
C SER A 159 4.17 -10.02 13.35
N MET A 160 3.23 -10.32 12.48
CA MET A 160 2.03 -11.07 12.84
C MET A 160 2.38 -12.55 13.02
N ASP A 161 1.63 -13.24 13.84
CA ASP A 161 1.79 -14.69 14.05
C ASP A 161 1.58 -15.47 12.76
N GLU A 162 2.53 -16.35 12.41
CA GLU A 162 2.50 -17.10 11.15
C GLU A 162 1.30 -18.05 11.09
N ALA A 163 0.94 -18.70 12.20
CA ALA A 163 -0.19 -19.63 12.23
C ALA A 163 -1.51 -18.88 11.98
N MET A 164 -1.64 -17.65 12.49
CA MET A 164 -2.77 -16.77 12.22
C MET A 164 -2.82 -16.36 10.74
N ILE A 165 -1.69 -15.95 10.16
CA ILE A 165 -1.59 -15.58 8.72
C ILE A 165 -2.02 -16.76 7.84
N LEU A 166 -1.48 -17.96 8.10
CA LEU A 166 -1.81 -19.15 7.33
C LEU A 166 -3.28 -19.58 7.50
N LYS A 167 -3.84 -19.41 8.70
CA LYS A 167 -5.27 -19.66 8.97
C LYS A 167 -6.14 -18.69 8.17
N GLU A 168 -5.81 -17.40 8.22
CA GLU A 168 -6.52 -16.35 7.48
C GLU A 168 -6.49 -16.63 5.97
N ALA A 169 -5.31 -16.93 5.41
CA ALA A 169 -5.14 -17.24 3.99
C ALA A 169 -5.98 -18.45 3.55
N ARG A 170 -6.05 -19.51 4.37
CA ARG A 170 -6.90 -20.70 4.07
C ARG A 170 -8.38 -20.35 4.04
N ILE A 171 -8.86 -19.57 5.00
CA ILE A 171 -10.27 -19.15 5.05
C ILE A 171 -10.58 -18.24 3.85
N LEU A 172 -9.72 -17.32 3.51
CA LEU A 172 -9.90 -16.44 2.35
C LEU A 172 -9.92 -17.24 1.04
N ALA A 173 -9.03 -18.25 0.88
CA ALA A 173 -9.04 -19.13 -0.28
C ALA A 173 -10.34 -19.95 -0.36
N GLN A 174 -10.86 -20.47 0.75
CA GLN A 174 -12.15 -21.16 0.82
C GLN A 174 -13.33 -20.25 0.47
N ASN A 175 -13.23 -18.96 0.79
CA ASN A 175 -14.21 -17.94 0.43
C ASN A 175 -14.06 -17.41 -1.01
N GLY A 176 -13.18 -18.01 -1.82
CA GLY A 176 -13.03 -17.71 -3.24
C GLY A 176 -12.01 -16.62 -3.59
N TYR A 177 -11.24 -16.12 -2.62
CA TYR A 177 -10.15 -15.18 -2.90
C TYR A 177 -8.90 -15.93 -3.37
N ASN A 178 -8.67 -15.94 -4.68
CA ASN A 178 -7.53 -16.65 -5.29
C ASN A 178 -6.27 -15.78 -5.42
N GLU A 179 -6.39 -14.46 -5.25
CA GLU A 179 -5.27 -13.53 -5.18
C GLU A 179 -5.16 -12.92 -3.79
N LEU A 180 -3.99 -13.09 -3.18
CA LEU A 180 -3.64 -12.48 -1.90
C LEU A 180 -2.67 -11.32 -2.10
N VAL A 181 -2.89 -10.23 -1.39
CA VAL A 181 -1.98 -9.07 -1.36
C VAL A 181 -1.41 -8.95 0.04
N LEU A 182 -0.15 -9.31 0.23
CA LEU A 182 0.51 -9.16 1.52
C LEU A 182 0.84 -7.69 1.77
N THR A 183 0.44 -7.18 2.92
CA THR A 183 0.61 -5.78 3.30
C THR A 183 1.23 -5.63 4.68
N GLY A 184 1.78 -4.46 4.92
CA GLY A 184 2.41 -4.04 6.16
C GLY A 184 3.07 -2.68 5.96
N THR A 185 3.71 -2.17 6.99
CA THR A 185 4.45 -0.90 6.89
C THR A 185 5.87 -1.09 6.35
N ASN A 186 6.44 -2.27 6.55
CA ASN A 186 7.74 -2.72 6.03
C ASN A 186 7.75 -4.24 5.99
N ILE A 187 7.10 -4.84 4.98
CA ILE A 187 6.86 -6.28 4.92
C ILE A 187 8.14 -7.13 4.90
N GLY A 188 9.22 -6.62 4.33
CA GLY A 188 10.52 -7.31 4.33
C GLY A 188 11.18 -7.40 5.74
N SER A 189 10.61 -6.72 6.75
CA SER A 189 11.00 -6.90 8.15
C SER A 189 10.30 -8.09 8.83
N TYR A 190 9.35 -8.73 8.14
CA TYR A 190 8.66 -9.90 8.68
C TYR A 190 9.64 -11.02 9.07
N GLY A 191 9.41 -11.62 10.22
CA GLY A 191 10.16 -12.75 10.73
C GLY A 191 11.44 -12.38 11.50
N LYS A 192 11.92 -11.13 11.40
CA LYS A 192 13.16 -10.72 12.09
C LYS A 192 13.06 -10.70 13.61
N ASP A 193 11.85 -10.61 14.15
CA ASP A 193 11.51 -10.66 15.58
C ASP A 193 11.01 -12.04 16.02
N THR A 194 10.78 -12.97 15.11
CA THR A 194 10.22 -14.31 15.36
C THR A 194 11.10 -15.46 14.85
N ASN A 195 12.34 -15.17 14.46
CA ASN A 195 13.29 -16.14 13.87
C ASN A 195 12.76 -16.81 12.60
N SER A 196 11.99 -16.07 11.79
CA SER A 196 11.48 -16.47 10.48
C SER A 196 11.93 -15.48 9.39
N SER A 197 11.37 -15.56 8.19
CA SER A 197 11.64 -14.63 7.08
C SER A 197 10.43 -14.49 6.17
N LEU A 198 10.42 -13.42 5.36
CA LEU A 198 9.38 -13.22 4.37
C LEU A 198 9.34 -14.36 3.34
N GLY A 199 10.51 -14.82 2.86
CA GLY A 199 10.59 -15.92 1.90
C GLY A 199 9.99 -17.23 2.44
N LYS A 200 10.27 -17.59 3.69
CA LYS A 200 9.68 -18.78 4.34
C LYS A 200 8.17 -18.68 4.47
N LEU A 201 7.66 -17.51 4.90
CA LEU A 201 6.21 -17.29 4.97
C LEU A 201 5.56 -17.43 3.59
N LEU A 202 6.15 -16.83 2.55
CA LEU A 202 5.66 -16.89 1.18
C LEU A 202 5.63 -18.34 0.66
N ALA A 203 6.70 -19.12 0.88
CA ALA A 203 6.75 -20.52 0.51
C ALA A 203 5.64 -21.36 1.20
N ASN A 204 5.26 -21.01 2.43
CA ASN A 204 4.15 -21.66 3.12
C ASN A 204 2.78 -21.23 2.61
N LEU A 205 2.60 -19.96 2.28
CA LEU A 205 1.38 -19.41 1.68
C LEU A 205 1.13 -19.98 0.27
N GLY A 206 2.19 -20.11 -0.56
CA GLY A 206 2.09 -20.66 -1.90
C GLY A 206 1.63 -22.13 -1.96
N LYS A 207 1.74 -22.88 -0.85
CA LYS A 207 1.23 -24.27 -0.73
C LYS A 207 -0.27 -24.36 -0.45
N ILE A 208 -0.94 -23.23 -0.17
CA ILE A 208 -2.37 -23.23 0.16
C ILE A 208 -3.18 -23.43 -1.12
N SER A 209 -3.98 -24.51 -1.14
CA SER A 209 -4.87 -24.80 -2.26
C SER A 209 -5.88 -23.66 -2.48
N GLY A 210 -6.08 -23.30 -3.74
CA GLY A 210 -6.97 -22.21 -4.15
C GLY A 210 -6.28 -20.87 -4.31
N ILE A 211 -5.06 -20.66 -3.82
CA ILE A 211 -4.28 -19.46 -4.07
C ILE A 211 -3.59 -19.59 -5.44
N ARG A 212 -3.90 -18.67 -6.35
CA ARG A 212 -3.31 -18.58 -7.69
C ARG A 212 -2.20 -17.57 -7.79
N ARG A 213 -2.30 -16.45 -7.01
CA ARG A 213 -1.30 -15.39 -7.05
C ARG A 213 -1.15 -14.70 -5.70
N ILE A 214 0.11 -14.46 -5.33
CA ILE A 214 0.48 -13.68 -4.16
C ILE A 214 1.19 -12.42 -4.63
N ARG A 215 0.61 -11.26 -4.30
CA ARG A 215 1.19 -9.93 -4.53
C ARG A 215 1.80 -9.38 -3.25
N LEU A 216 2.81 -8.56 -3.43
CA LEU A 216 3.56 -7.97 -2.33
C LEU A 216 3.34 -6.46 -2.24
N GLY A 217 3.38 -5.93 -1.03
CA GLY A 217 3.63 -4.51 -0.80
C GLY A 217 5.09 -4.15 -1.09
N SER A 218 5.47 -2.90 -0.83
CA SER A 218 6.84 -2.43 -1.05
C SER A 218 7.85 -3.15 -0.16
N ILE A 219 8.99 -3.54 -0.75
CA ILE A 219 10.13 -4.18 -0.08
C ILE A 219 11.33 -3.25 -0.20
N GLU A 220 12.15 -3.18 0.84
CA GLU A 220 13.45 -2.49 0.77
C GLU A 220 14.48 -3.35 0.03
N PRO A 221 15.38 -2.79 -0.79
CA PRO A 221 16.40 -3.58 -1.52
C PRO A 221 17.15 -4.55 -0.63
N SER A 222 17.60 -4.09 0.55
CA SER A 222 18.35 -4.90 1.53
C SER A 222 17.57 -6.04 2.19
N GLN A 223 16.30 -6.19 1.88
CA GLN A 223 15.41 -7.22 2.44
C GLN A 223 15.12 -8.36 1.46
N ILE A 224 15.64 -8.29 0.25
CA ILE A 224 15.63 -9.39 -0.72
C ILE A 224 16.79 -10.31 -0.37
N ASP A 225 16.56 -11.16 0.63
CA ASP A 225 17.52 -12.14 1.14
C ASP A 225 17.48 -13.46 0.36
N GLU A 226 18.33 -14.41 0.74
CA GLU A 226 18.43 -15.70 0.07
C GLU A 226 17.10 -16.47 0.11
N SER A 227 16.42 -16.48 1.26
CA SER A 227 15.12 -17.15 1.38
C SER A 227 14.04 -16.56 0.46
N PHE A 228 14.11 -15.26 0.17
CA PHE A 228 13.25 -14.62 -0.81
C PHE A 228 13.66 -14.98 -2.24
N ARG A 229 14.97 -15.10 -2.52
CA ARG A 229 15.49 -15.50 -3.85
C ARG A 229 15.08 -16.91 -4.24
N GLU A 230 14.96 -17.83 -3.27
CA GLU A 230 14.51 -19.22 -3.49
C GLU A 230 13.12 -19.30 -4.13
N ILE A 231 12.23 -18.34 -3.83
CA ILE A 231 10.84 -18.37 -4.30
C ILE A 231 10.60 -17.54 -5.58
N LEU A 232 11.62 -16.90 -6.14
CA LEU A 232 11.45 -16.05 -7.33
C LEU A 232 10.96 -16.79 -8.58
N LYS A 233 11.11 -18.11 -8.64
CA LYS A 233 10.69 -18.92 -9.78
C LYS A 233 9.28 -19.53 -9.60
N GLU A 234 8.68 -19.36 -8.44
CA GLU A 234 7.38 -19.93 -8.13
C GLU A 234 6.26 -19.29 -8.95
N GLU A 235 5.37 -20.10 -9.52
CA GLU A 235 4.29 -19.62 -10.39
C GLU A 235 3.22 -18.79 -9.66
N TRP A 236 3.03 -19.07 -8.37
CA TRP A 236 2.09 -18.31 -7.53
C TRP A 236 2.61 -16.92 -7.13
N LEU A 237 3.91 -16.66 -7.28
CA LEU A 237 4.46 -15.31 -7.02
C LEU A 237 4.17 -14.41 -8.23
N GLU A 238 3.59 -13.23 -7.97
CA GLU A 238 3.43 -12.23 -9.00
C GLU A 238 4.78 -11.89 -9.66
N ARG A 239 4.75 -11.63 -10.98
CA ARG A 239 5.94 -11.25 -11.75
C ARG A 239 6.21 -9.74 -11.70
N HIS A 240 5.79 -9.09 -10.63
CA HIS A 240 6.04 -7.70 -10.33
C HIS A 240 6.54 -7.55 -8.89
N LEU A 241 7.64 -6.84 -8.72
CA LEU A 241 8.18 -6.49 -7.39
C LEU A 241 8.27 -4.98 -7.25
N HIS A 242 7.70 -4.44 -6.17
CA HIS A 242 7.81 -3.02 -5.83
C HIS A 242 8.92 -2.82 -4.81
N ILE A 243 10.06 -2.27 -5.25
CA ILE A 243 11.28 -2.12 -4.45
C ILE A 243 11.53 -0.65 -4.18
N ALA A 244 11.49 -0.25 -2.91
CA ALA A 244 11.48 1.15 -2.47
C ALA A 244 12.88 1.78 -2.54
N LEU A 245 13.31 2.33 -3.68
CA LEU A 245 14.58 3.05 -3.83
C LEU A 245 14.55 4.40 -3.13
N GLN A 246 13.46 5.13 -3.29
CA GLN A 246 13.21 6.50 -2.84
C GLN A 246 14.04 7.56 -3.57
N HIS A 247 15.26 7.26 -4.02
CA HIS A 247 16.13 8.11 -4.84
C HIS A 247 17.24 7.27 -5.52
N THR A 248 17.93 7.86 -6.51
CA THR A 248 19.03 7.21 -7.28
C THR A 248 20.36 7.96 -7.23
N SER A 249 20.49 9.02 -6.40
CA SER A 249 21.76 9.67 -6.07
C SER A 249 22.24 9.21 -4.69
N GLU A 250 23.51 8.80 -4.59
CA GLU A 250 24.13 8.42 -3.32
C GLU A 250 24.14 9.55 -2.30
N ALA A 251 24.37 10.78 -2.74
CA ALA A 251 24.34 11.95 -1.86
C ALA A 251 22.94 12.13 -1.24
N MET A 252 21.89 11.98 -2.06
CA MET A 252 20.52 12.13 -1.58
C MET A 252 20.09 10.99 -0.66
N LEU A 253 20.46 9.74 -0.97
CA LEU A 253 20.19 8.58 -0.12
C LEU A 253 20.80 8.76 1.28
N LYS A 254 22.01 9.34 1.39
CA LYS A 254 22.65 9.69 2.68
C LYS A 254 21.85 10.75 3.44
N ILE A 255 21.42 11.84 2.77
CA ILE A 255 20.58 12.89 3.39
C ILE A 255 19.24 12.31 3.87
N MET A 256 18.66 11.42 3.09
CA MET A 256 17.42 10.69 3.44
C MET A 256 17.62 9.63 4.53
N ARG A 257 18.88 9.37 4.97
CA ARG A 257 19.25 8.31 5.92
C ARG A 257 18.77 6.94 5.46
N ARG A 258 18.90 6.69 4.16
CA ARG A 258 18.59 5.40 3.56
C ARG A 258 19.70 4.38 3.83
N ARG A 259 19.35 3.10 3.79
CA ARG A 259 20.29 1.98 3.97
C ARG A 259 20.72 1.36 2.66
N ASN A 260 20.02 1.67 1.59
CA ASN A 260 20.32 1.18 0.26
C ASN A 260 21.40 2.05 -0.43
N ASN A 261 21.99 1.50 -1.47
CA ASN A 261 23.07 2.10 -2.25
C ASN A 261 22.71 1.99 -3.73
N ALA A 262 22.83 3.08 -4.49
CA ALA A 262 22.36 3.14 -5.87
C ALA A 262 23.07 2.13 -6.79
N PHE A 263 24.32 1.80 -6.53
CA PHE A 263 25.06 0.83 -7.34
C PHE A 263 24.56 -0.59 -7.12
N SER A 264 24.52 -1.05 -5.86
CA SER A 264 24.03 -2.40 -5.54
C SER A 264 22.53 -2.56 -5.83
N ASP A 265 21.76 -1.48 -5.72
CA ASP A 265 20.35 -1.48 -6.11
C ASP A 265 20.19 -1.67 -7.62
N LEU A 266 21.04 -1.04 -8.44
CA LEU A 266 21.03 -1.22 -9.89
C LEU A 266 21.36 -2.67 -10.28
N GLU A 267 22.35 -3.29 -9.63
CA GLU A 267 22.68 -4.70 -9.84
C GLU A 267 21.47 -5.60 -9.51
N LEU A 268 20.81 -5.38 -8.36
CA LEU A 268 19.63 -6.11 -7.97
C LEU A 268 18.48 -5.94 -8.98
N PHE A 269 18.23 -4.72 -9.45
CA PHE A 269 17.17 -4.46 -10.43
C PHE A 269 17.46 -5.16 -11.77
N ASN A 270 18.71 -5.15 -12.23
CA ASN A 270 19.11 -5.84 -13.46
C ASN A 270 18.98 -7.37 -13.30
N GLU A 271 19.36 -7.93 -12.15
CA GLU A 271 19.17 -9.34 -11.83
C GLU A 271 17.69 -9.72 -11.93
N LEU A 272 16.81 -9.03 -11.20
CA LEU A 272 15.38 -9.32 -11.17
C LEU A 272 14.71 -9.11 -12.53
N SER A 273 15.10 -8.07 -13.27
CA SER A 273 14.63 -7.83 -14.64
C SER A 273 15.04 -8.95 -15.59
N SER A 274 16.26 -9.49 -15.44
CA SER A 274 16.73 -10.63 -16.24
C SER A 274 15.95 -11.92 -15.97
N LEU A 275 15.37 -12.06 -14.77
CA LEU A 275 14.46 -13.13 -14.38
C LEU A 275 13.01 -12.89 -14.87
N GLY A 276 12.76 -11.79 -15.60
CA GLY A 276 11.47 -11.47 -16.19
C GLY A 276 10.48 -10.76 -15.24
N PHE A 277 10.96 -10.09 -14.18
CA PHE A 277 10.10 -9.29 -13.33
C PHE A 277 9.89 -7.87 -13.88
N ALA A 278 8.67 -7.39 -13.86
CA ALA A 278 8.36 -5.97 -13.92
C ALA A 278 8.72 -5.34 -12.57
N LEU A 279 9.40 -4.19 -12.58
CA LEU A 279 9.94 -3.58 -11.37
C LEU A 279 9.32 -2.22 -11.10
N GLY A 280 8.73 -2.08 -9.91
CA GLY A 280 8.18 -0.84 -9.41
C GLY A 280 9.07 -0.20 -8.35
N THR A 281 8.92 1.11 -8.17
CA THR A 281 9.59 1.82 -7.08
C THR A 281 8.78 3.01 -6.58
N ASP A 282 8.99 3.36 -5.30
CA ASP A 282 8.65 4.67 -4.75
C ASP A 282 9.82 5.63 -4.98
N TYR A 283 9.53 6.91 -5.28
CA TYR A 283 10.54 7.94 -5.50
C TYR A 283 10.09 9.30 -4.97
N ILE A 284 10.98 10.01 -4.28
CA ILE A 284 10.69 11.34 -3.72
C ILE A 284 11.53 12.37 -4.47
N VAL A 285 10.87 13.36 -5.07
CA VAL A 285 11.50 14.52 -5.71
C VAL A 285 11.32 15.79 -4.88
N GLY A 286 12.26 16.71 -4.98
CA GLY A 286 12.18 17.99 -4.26
C GLY A 286 12.41 17.86 -2.75
N HIS A 287 13.12 16.82 -2.31
CA HIS A 287 13.54 16.69 -0.92
C HIS A 287 14.56 17.80 -0.58
N PRO A 288 14.55 18.38 0.66
CA PRO A 288 15.58 19.32 1.09
C PRO A 288 17.00 18.77 0.86
N GLY A 289 17.85 19.54 0.21
CA GLY A 289 19.20 19.16 -0.19
C GLY A 289 19.31 18.54 -1.59
N GLU A 290 18.22 18.40 -2.35
CA GLU A 290 18.25 17.94 -3.75
C GLU A 290 18.67 19.09 -4.68
N SER A 291 19.98 19.41 -4.76
CA SER A 291 20.52 20.42 -5.67
C SER A 291 20.32 20.03 -7.15
N GLU A 292 20.64 20.96 -8.09
CA GLU A 292 20.57 20.67 -9.53
C GLU A 292 21.59 19.59 -9.93
N GLU A 293 22.77 19.57 -9.31
CA GLU A 293 23.81 18.56 -9.55
C GLU A 293 23.33 17.17 -9.08
N ILE A 294 22.75 17.08 -7.86
CA ILE A 294 22.19 15.85 -7.32
C ILE A 294 21.03 15.36 -8.19
N TRP A 295 20.19 16.27 -8.66
CA TRP A 295 19.10 15.93 -9.56
C TRP A 295 19.61 15.42 -10.91
N ALA A 296 20.61 16.08 -11.51
CA ALA A 296 21.20 15.65 -12.77
C ALA A 296 21.79 14.23 -12.65
N GLU A 297 22.57 13.96 -11.60
CA GLU A 297 23.09 12.62 -11.28
C GLU A 297 21.95 11.61 -11.14
N ALA A 298 20.91 11.97 -10.39
CA ALA A 298 19.78 11.12 -10.10
C ALA A 298 19.03 10.68 -11.37
N VAL A 299 18.79 11.61 -12.31
CA VAL A 299 18.14 11.29 -13.59
C VAL A 299 19.00 10.36 -14.44
N GLU A 300 20.31 10.65 -14.55
CA GLU A 300 21.22 9.79 -15.31
C GLU A 300 21.32 8.38 -14.70
N ASN A 301 21.29 8.25 -13.39
CA ASN A 301 21.22 6.95 -12.76
C ASN A 301 19.84 6.28 -12.97
N PHE A 302 18.74 7.02 -12.81
CA PHE A 302 17.39 6.48 -12.98
C PHE A 302 17.16 5.87 -14.37
N LYS A 303 17.72 6.47 -15.43
CA LYS A 303 17.68 5.95 -16.81
C LYS A 303 18.28 4.54 -16.96
N LYS A 304 19.21 4.17 -16.08
CA LYS A 304 19.88 2.85 -16.11
C LYS A 304 19.02 1.76 -15.46
N PHE A 305 18.09 2.13 -14.56
CA PHE A 305 17.21 1.19 -13.89
C PHE A 305 16.09 0.71 -14.80
N PRO A 306 15.79 -0.59 -14.87
CA PRO A 306 14.66 -1.14 -15.63
C PRO A 306 13.33 -0.96 -14.87
N ILE A 307 13.04 0.27 -14.44
CA ILE A 307 11.84 0.61 -13.68
C ILE A 307 10.66 0.72 -14.64
N THR A 308 9.65 -0.12 -14.46
CA THR A 308 8.43 -0.18 -15.27
C THR A 308 7.22 0.46 -14.58
N HIS A 309 7.22 0.52 -13.25
CA HIS A 309 6.14 1.11 -12.45
C HIS A 309 6.73 2.14 -11.48
N LEU A 310 6.18 3.33 -11.46
CA LEU A 310 6.71 4.42 -10.65
C LEU A 310 5.61 5.07 -9.80
N HIS A 311 5.81 5.03 -8.49
CA HIS A 311 5.07 5.86 -7.55
C HIS A 311 5.97 7.03 -7.10
N ALA A 312 5.96 8.12 -7.85
CA ALA A 312 6.75 9.29 -7.51
C ALA A 312 5.92 10.35 -6.78
N PHE A 313 6.53 10.95 -5.77
CA PHE A 313 5.92 11.96 -4.92
C PHE A 313 6.79 13.22 -4.84
N VAL A 314 6.15 14.38 -4.82
CA VAL A 314 6.82 15.58 -4.36
C VAL A 314 6.97 15.49 -2.84
N TYR A 315 8.16 15.81 -2.34
CA TYR A 315 8.42 15.80 -0.90
C TYR A 315 7.35 16.58 -0.13
N SER A 316 6.88 15.97 0.93
CA SER A 316 5.86 16.55 1.81
C SER A 316 6.36 16.53 3.25
N PRO A 317 6.72 17.67 3.85
CA PRO A 317 7.28 17.71 5.21
C PRO A 317 6.30 17.13 6.23
N ARG A 318 6.81 16.23 7.07
CA ARG A 318 6.06 15.64 8.19
C ARG A 318 6.60 16.16 9.49
N ARG A 319 5.69 16.65 10.33
CA ARG A 319 6.04 17.12 11.69
C ARG A 319 6.86 16.05 12.42
N ASP A 320 7.83 16.48 13.19
CA ASP A 320 8.71 15.64 14.00
C ASP A 320 9.63 14.69 13.21
N THR A 321 9.78 14.90 11.88
CA THR A 321 10.80 14.23 11.06
C THR A 321 12.03 15.14 10.88
N HIS A 322 13.21 14.52 10.74
CA HIS A 322 14.44 15.28 10.55
C HIS A 322 14.42 16.12 9.26
N SER A 323 13.92 15.56 8.15
CA SER A 323 13.85 16.32 6.89
C SER A 323 12.97 17.57 6.97
N ALA A 324 11.98 17.61 7.88
CA ALA A 324 11.15 18.80 8.06
C ALA A 324 11.89 19.97 8.73
N THR A 325 13.06 19.72 9.35
CA THR A 325 13.91 20.76 9.95
C THR A 325 14.91 21.35 8.94
N LEU A 326 15.06 20.71 7.77
CA LEU A 326 15.98 21.16 6.74
C LEU A 326 15.32 22.23 5.87
N LYS A 327 16.15 23.18 5.41
CA LYS A 327 15.70 24.20 4.45
C LYS A 327 15.50 23.54 3.07
N SER A 328 14.34 23.76 2.47
CA SER A 328 14.08 23.35 1.10
C SER A 328 14.52 24.44 0.14
N ASP A 329 15.39 24.08 -0.82
CA ASP A 329 15.84 24.97 -1.89
C ASP A 329 15.13 24.64 -3.23
N VAL A 330 14.25 23.63 -3.26
CA VAL A 330 13.50 23.19 -4.44
C VAL A 330 12.08 23.76 -4.38
N SER A 331 11.69 24.55 -5.37
CA SER A 331 10.31 25.04 -5.48
C SER A 331 9.36 23.91 -5.89
N GLY A 332 8.08 24.06 -5.53
CA GLY A 332 7.06 23.06 -5.87
C GLY A 332 6.91 22.83 -7.38
N ASP A 333 7.13 23.85 -8.21
CA ASP A 333 7.01 23.71 -9.67
C ASP A 333 8.21 23.00 -10.27
N VAL A 334 9.41 23.25 -9.75
CA VAL A 334 10.62 22.47 -10.10
C VAL A 334 10.41 21.00 -9.73
N ALA A 335 9.94 20.72 -8.51
CA ALA A 335 9.67 19.34 -8.08
C ALA A 335 8.64 18.64 -8.97
N LYS A 336 7.55 19.31 -9.37
CA LYS A 336 6.56 18.77 -10.32
C LYS A 336 7.16 18.47 -11.69
N THR A 337 8.08 19.34 -12.16
CA THR A 337 8.78 19.12 -13.43
C THR A 337 9.68 17.90 -13.34
N ARG A 338 10.47 17.76 -12.28
CA ARG A 338 11.30 16.58 -11.98
C ARG A 338 10.47 15.31 -11.96
N LEU A 339 9.32 15.35 -11.30
CA LEU A 339 8.39 14.19 -11.24
C LEU A 339 7.93 13.75 -12.63
N LYS A 340 7.55 14.69 -13.52
CA LYS A 340 7.13 14.37 -14.89
C LYS A 340 8.25 13.73 -15.72
N VAL A 341 9.49 14.16 -15.53
CA VAL A 341 10.66 13.55 -16.22
C VAL A 341 10.77 12.07 -15.85
N LEU A 342 10.74 11.73 -14.57
CA LEU A 342 10.82 10.33 -14.12
C LEU A 342 9.62 9.49 -14.59
N GLN A 343 8.42 10.06 -14.54
CA GLN A 343 7.21 9.40 -15.05
C GLN A 343 7.33 9.08 -16.53
N GLY A 344 7.87 9.99 -17.36
CA GLY A 344 8.09 9.74 -18.78
C GLY A 344 9.06 8.58 -19.04
N ILE A 345 10.15 8.51 -18.28
CA ILE A 345 11.12 7.40 -18.39
C ILE A 345 10.47 6.07 -18.00
N ALA A 346 9.76 6.03 -16.88
CA ALA A 346 9.12 4.81 -16.41
C ALA A 346 8.02 4.31 -17.36
N LEU A 347 7.23 5.22 -17.96
CA LEU A 347 6.22 4.87 -18.96
C LEU A 347 6.85 4.25 -20.20
N GLN A 348 7.95 4.81 -20.71
CA GLN A 348 8.68 4.24 -21.85
C GLN A 348 9.24 2.86 -21.51
N ASN A 349 9.82 2.70 -20.33
CA ASN A 349 10.33 1.39 -19.87
C ASN A 349 9.19 0.37 -19.73
N ASN A 350 8.02 0.77 -19.23
CA ASN A 350 6.86 -0.11 -19.12
C ASN A 350 6.36 -0.57 -20.49
N GLU A 351 6.25 0.33 -21.47
CA GLU A 351 5.84 -0.02 -22.82
C GLU A 351 6.84 -1.00 -23.46
N ASN A 352 8.14 -0.74 -23.32
CA ASN A 352 9.21 -1.61 -23.82
C ASN A 352 9.16 -2.98 -23.15
N PHE A 353 8.93 -3.03 -21.82
CA PHE A 353 8.78 -4.27 -21.06
C PHE A 353 7.61 -5.11 -21.60
N ARG A 354 6.42 -4.51 -21.76
CA ARG A 354 5.23 -5.21 -22.28
C ARG A 354 5.43 -5.74 -23.71
N LYS A 355 6.12 -4.99 -24.58
CA LYS A 355 6.48 -5.45 -25.93
C LYS A 355 7.46 -6.61 -25.92
N LYS A 356 8.43 -6.62 -24.99
CA LYS A 356 9.41 -7.70 -24.83
C LYS A 356 8.78 -8.97 -24.24
N HIS A 357 7.87 -8.82 -23.27
CA HIS A 357 7.19 -9.91 -22.57
C HIS A 357 5.76 -10.11 -23.11
N ASN A 358 5.67 -10.32 -24.45
CA ASN A 358 4.42 -10.56 -25.16
C ASN A 358 4.01 -12.03 -25.02
N GLU A 359 3.59 -12.42 -23.84
CA GLU A 359 3.13 -13.77 -23.47
C GLU A 359 1.65 -13.75 -23.08
N THR A 360 1.05 -14.90 -22.88
CA THR A 360 -0.33 -15.01 -22.37
C THR A 360 -0.45 -14.30 -21.02
N LEU A 361 -1.36 -13.34 -20.97
CA LEU A 361 -1.65 -12.58 -19.74
C LEU A 361 -2.61 -13.36 -18.85
N LYS A 362 -2.27 -13.52 -17.58
CA LYS A 362 -3.11 -14.09 -16.53
C LYS A 362 -3.75 -12.95 -15.75
N ILE A 363 -5.01 -12.61 -16.05
CA ILE A 363 -5.68 -11.40 -15.56
C ILE A 363 -6.77 -11.78 -14.56
N LEU A 364 -6.75 -11.17 -13.37
CA LEU A 364 -7.92 -11.12 -12.50
C LEU A 364 -8.71 -9.85 -12.82
N VAL A 365 -9.94 -10.01 -13.29
CA VAL A 365 -10.83 -8.90 -13.61
C VAL A 365 -11.42 -8.35 -12.31
N GLU A 366 -11.25 -7.04 -12.09
CA GLU A 366 -11.60 -6.41 -10.82
C GLU A 366 -12.95 -5.68 -10.87
N GLN A 367 -13.20 -4.95 -11.94
CA GLN A 367 -14.38 -4.10 -12.06
C GLN A 367 -14.73 -3.79 -13.50
N LYS A 368 -15.99 -3.39 -13.73
CA LYS A 368 -16.41 -2.75 -14.96
C LYS A 368 -16.24 -1.23 -14.87
N ASN A 369 -15.65 -0.63 -15.89
CA ASN A 369 -15.46 0.82 -16.01
C ASN A 369 -15.80 1.27 -17.44
N GLY A 370 -16.97 1.88 -17.62
CA GLY A 370 -17.52 2.21 -18.93
C GLY A 370 -17.71 0.95 -19.79
N ASP A 371 -17.13 0.95 -20.99
CA ASP A 371 -17.25 -0.14 -21.96
C ASP A 371 -16.26 -1.30 -21.70
N PHE A 372 -15.38 -1.18 -20.70
CA PHE A 372 -14.34 -2.15 -20.44
C PHE A 372 -14.44 -2.74 -19.03
N TYR A 373 -14.08 -4.01 -18.95
CA TYR A 373 -13.72 -4.66 -17.70
C TYR A 373 -12.23 -4.44 -17.44
N GLU A 374 -11.88 -3.98 -16.25
CA GLU A 374 -10.52 -3.66 -15.88
C GLU A 374 -9.99 -4.68 -14.87
N GLY A 375 -8.71 -5.05 -15.01
CA GLY A 375 -7.98 -5.91 -14.11
C GLY A 375 -6.49 -5.73 -14.27
N PHE A 376 -5.71 -6.58 -13.59
CA PHE A 376 -4.24 -6.57 -13.66
C PHE A 376 -3.71 -7.95 -14.01
N ASP A 377 -2.70 -7.94 -14.89
CA ASP A 377 -1.99 -9.15 -15.29
C ASP A 377 -0.94 -9.58 -14.22
N GLN A 378 -0.17 -10.63 -14.51
CA GLN A 378 0.90 -11.12 -13.63
C GLN A 378 2.04 -10.12 -13.41
N PHE A 379 2.20 -9.15 -14.29
CA PHE A 379 3.22 -8.10 -14.22
C PHE A 379 2.72 -6.80 -13.58
N TYR A 380 1.48 -6.80 -13.08
CA TYR A 380 0.80 -5.63 -12.54
C TYR A 380 0.50 -4.55 -13.61
N ASN A 381 0.50 -4.91 -14.89
CA ASN A 381 0.02 -4.01 -15.93
C ASN A 381 -1.51 -4.05 -15.99
N LYS A 382 -2.09 -2.88 -16.21
CA LYS A 382 -3.52 -2.75 -16.39
C LYS A 382 -3.96 -3.43 -17.68
N ALA A 383 -5.06 -4.19 -17.61
CA ALA A 383 -5.75 -4.76 -18.76
C ALA A 383 -7.16 -4.17 -18.85
N LYS A 384 -7.59 -3.86 -20.08
CA LYS A 384 -8.94 -3.40 -20.43
C LYS A 384 -9.54 -4.38 -21.41
N ILE A 385 -10.62 -5.04 -21.01
CA ILE A 385 -11.20 -6.15 -21.73
C ILE A 385 -12.63 -5.80 -22.13
N SER A 386 -12.93 -5.86 -23.44
CA SER A 386 -14.28 -5.75 -23.96
C SER A 386 -14.95 -7.12 -23.97
N SER A 387 -16.10 -7.25 -23.32
CA SER A 387 -16.89 -8.48 -23.25
C SER A 387 -18.38 -8.14 -23.25
N GLN A 388 -19.21 -9.00 -23.87
CA GLN A 388 -20.67 -8.91 -23.82
C GLN A 388 -21.23 -9.46 -22.49
N ASN A 389 -20.48 -10.35 -21.83
CA ASN A 389 -20.87 -10.96 -20.57
C ASN A 389 -20.24 -10.21 -19.38
N ASP A 390 -20.84 -10.32 -18.20
CA ASP A 390 -20.20 -9.88 -16.96
C ASP A 390 -19.09 -10.87 -16.58
N ILE A 391 -17.86 -10.38 -16.61
CA ILE A 391 -16.65 -11.14 -16.29
C ILE A 391 -15.96 -10.64 -15.02
N THR A 392 -16.68 -9.85 -14.21
CA THR A 392 -16.13 -9.36 -12.91
C THR A 392 -15.80 -10.54 -12.00
N LYS A 393 -14.62 -10.50 -11.37
CA LYS A 393 -14.02 -11.55 -10.53
C LYS A 393 -13.51 -12.79 -11.29
N GLU A 394 -13.61 -12.83 -12.59
CA GLU A 394 -13.08 -13.95 -13.36
C GLU A 394 -11.56 -13.86 -13.55
N TRP A 395 -10.94 -15.04 -13.66
CA TRP A 395 -9.57 -15.20 -14.10
C TRP A 395 -9.54 -15.51 -15.58
N LEU A 396 -8.83 -14.70 -16.34
CA LEU A 396 -8.71 -14.84 -17.77
C LEU A 396 -7.26 -15.12 -18.17
N GLU A 397 -7.11 -15.97 -19.20
CA GLU A 397 -5.88 -16.15 -19.94
C GLU A 397 -6.04 -15.53 -21.32
N VAL A 398 -5.30 -14.47 -21.60
CA VAL A 398 -5.45 -13.65 -22.80
C VAL A 398 -4.15 -13.66 -23.58
N SER A 399 -4.16 -14.30 -24.77
CA SER A 399 -2.99 -14.41 -25.65
C SER A 399 -2.98 -13.36 -26.75
N GLU A 400 -4.15 -12.83 -27.13
CA GLU A 400 -4.29 -11.80 -28.17
C GLU A 400 -4.71 -10.49 -27.53
N TYR A 401 -3.84 -9.49 -27.59
CA TYR A 401 -4.09 -8.15 -27.06
C TYR A 401 -3.27 -7.08 -27.76
N GLU A 402 -3.76 -5.86 -27.71
CA GLU A 402 -3.08 -4.66 -28.19
C GLU A 402 -2.42 -3.91 -27.05
N ILE A 403 -1.13 -3.61 -27.18
CA ILE A 403 -0.39 -2.81 -26.18
C ILE A 403 -0.59 -1.33 -26.49
N LYS A 404 -1.27 -0.59 -25.60
CA LYS A 404 -1.40 0.88 -25.65
C LYS A 404 -0.65 1.52 -24.48
N PRO A 405 -0.36 2.83 -24.51
CA PRO A 405 0.40 3.48 -23.45
C PRO A 405 -0.18 3.28 -22.04
N ASP A 406 -1.50 3.25 -21.89
CA ASP A 406 -2.21 3.19 -20.61
C ASP A 406 -2.58 1.77 -20.14
N ALA A 407 -2.67 0.80 -21.05
CA ALA A 407 -3.10 -0.58 -20.73
C ALA A 407 -2.85 -1.56 -21.87
N ASN A 408 -3.04 -2.86 -21.59
CA ASN A 408 -3.21 -3.90 -22.58
C ASN A 408 -4.71 -4.04 -22.89
N TYR A 409 -5.09 -4.01 -24.17
CA TYR A 409 -6.48 -4.08 -24.63
C TYR A 409 -6.78 -5.41 -25.26
N ALA A 410 -7.86 -6.06 -24.86
CA ALA A 410 -8.32 -7.32 -25.43
C ALA A 410 -9.84 -7.32 -25.65
N LYS A 411 -10.31 -8.27 -26.47
CA LYS A 411 -11.72 -8.56 -26.69
C LYS A 411 -11.94 -10.06 -26.54
N ILE A 412 -12.98 -10.44 -25.80
CA ILE A 412 -13.40 -11.84 -25.60
C ILE A 412 -14.90 -12.00 -25.83
#